data_b444b3984e55ca10e98ae8527b27885b
#
_entry.id   b444b3984e55ca10e98ae8527b27885b
#
_cell.length_a   1.000
_cell.length_b   1.000
_cell.length_c   1.000
_cell.angle_alpha   90.00
_cell.angle_beta   90.00
_cell.angle_gamma   90.00
#
_symmetry.space_group_name_H-M   'P 1'
#
loop_
_entity.id
_entity.type
_entity.pdbx_description
1 polymer ?
#
loop_
_entity_poly.entity_id
_entity_poly.type
_entity_poly.pdbx_seq_one_letter_code
_entity_poly.pdbx_strand_id
1 'polypeptide(L)'
;MENMDHNAHSVYLMYYHLIMVVKYRRKVINDPISERAKEIWEYIAPRYGIVLEEWNHDIDHVHVMFRAQPKTELSKFINAYKSASSRLLKKEYPFLREIDSLALANVQLHLEKAYKNFFRDPKVGFPCFKSKHHSKNSYTTNVVNGNILVEDKRIRLPKLKWISMKKHREPAENCCLKSVTVSMEPSGKYFASLLYEGYSCENQAADKDYSNAKILGIDYAMQGMAVFSEEIEFEKAGFFRKNEKRLAREQRKLSRCVKGSHNYVRQKKKVARCHEKIRNQRRDHLHKLSCRITDQYDIVAVEDIDMKAMSQCLHFGKSVQDNGYGMFRNMLDYKLAWKGKELVKVDRFFSSSKKCSKCGKIKKELKLSERVYRCSCGNEMDRDRNAAINIREEARRMLAA
;
A
#
# COMPACT_ATOMS: atom_id res chain seq x y z
N MET A 1 -34.92 -49.15 -6.46
CA MET A 1 -33.43 -49.05 -6.54
C MET A 1 -33.08 -48.37 -7.85
N GLU A 2 -33.57 -47.18 -7.98
CA GLU A 2 -33.46 -46.40 -9.22
C GLU A 2 -32.25 -45.45 -9.10
N ASN A 3 -31.44 -45.43 -10.16
CA ASN A 3 -30.35 -44.53 -10.44
C ASN A 3 -29.04 -44.62 -9.67
N MET A 4 -28.57 -45.82 -9.35
CA MET A 4 -27.16 -46.00 -8.95
C MET A 4 -26.26 -46.14 -10.18
N ASP A 5 -25.15 -45.44 -10.20
CA ASP A 5 -24.13 -45.57 -11.22
C ASP A 5 -23.29 -46.84 -10.98
N HIS A 6 -22.91 -47.56 -12.05
CA HIS A 6 -22.19 -48.81 -11.96
C HIS A 6 -20.87 -48.75 -12.76
N ASN A 7 -19.85 -49.42 -12.24
CA ASN A 7 -18.71 -49.82 -13.03
C ASN A 7 -18.49 -51.34 -12.85
N ALA A 8 -17.46 -51.92 -13.46
CA ALA A 8 -17.24 -53.39 -13.48
C ALA A 8 -17.19 -54.03 -12.06
N HIS A 9 -16.89 -53.27 -11.00
CA HIS A 9 -16.64 -53.81 -9.66
C HIS A 9 -17.29 -53.01 -8.52
N SER A 10 -18.02 -51.90 -8.81
CA SER A 10 -18.63 -51.09 -7.76
C SER A 10 -19.89 -50.39 -8.20
N VAL A 11 -20.77 -50.18 -7.24
CA VAL A 11 -21.98 -49.35 -7.32
C VAL A 11 -21.73 -48.12 -6.51
N TYR A 12 -22.02 -46.94 -7.05
CA TYR A 12 -21.77 -45.68 -6.35
C TYR A 12 -22.85 -44.64 -6.68
N LEU A 13 -22.97 -43.66 -5.79
CA LEU A 13 -23.84 -42.51 -5.97
C LEU A 13 -23.16 -41.31 -5.31
N MET A 14 -22.52 -40.47 -6.13
CA MET A 14 -21.72 -39.35 -5.64
C MET A 14 -22.29 -38.01 -6.16
N TYR A 15 -22.90 -37.28 -5.28
CA TYR A 15 -23.41 -35.94 -5.58
C TYR A 15 -22.42 -34.87 -5.12
N TYR A 16 -22.32 -33.85 -5.94
CA TYR A 16 -21.50 -32.68 -5.68
C TYR A 16 -22.35 -31.41 -5.81
N HIS A 17 -22.17 -30.50 -4.86
CA HIS A 17 -22.75 -29.15 -4.92
C HIS A 17 -21.63 -28.15 -5.17
N LEU A 18 -21.66 -27.50 -6.34
CA LEU A 18 -20.69 -26.47 -6.75
C LEU A 18 -21.38 -25.12 -6.75
N ILE A 19 -20.80 -24.16 -6.04
CA ILE A 19 -21.23 -22.76 -6.09
C ILE A 19 -20.23 -21.98 -6.93
N MET A 20 -20.65 -21.47 -8.08
CA MET A 20 -19.84 -20.63 -8.94
C MET A 20 -20.23 -19.16 -8.74
N VAL A 21 -19.38 -18.40 -8.10
CA VAL A 21 -19.61 -16.98 -7.80
C VAL A 21 -18.95 -16.13 -8.87
N VAL A 22 -19.69 -15.16 -9.40
CA VAL A 22 -19.13 -14.13 -10.26
C VAL A 22 -18.10 -13.34 -9.48
N LYS A 23 -16.91 -13.16 -10.07
CA LYS A 23 -15.82 -12.42 -9.44
C LYS A 23 -16.31 -11.06 -8.96
N TYR A 24 -16.11 -10.78 -7.66
CA TYR A 24 -16.61 -9.59 -6.94
C TYR A 24 -18.14 -9.51 -6.75
N ARG A 25 -18.84 -10.63 -6.82
CA ARG A 25 -20.29 -10.65 -6.71
C ARG A 25 -20.96 -9.58 -7.60
N ARG A 26 -20.44 -9.44 -8.83
CA ARG A 26 -21.05 -8.53 -9.80
C ARG A 26 -22.37 -9.12 -10.26
N LYS A 27 -23.37 -8.28 -10.25
CA LYS A 27 -24.73 -8.59 -10.71
C LYS A 27 -24.76 -8.62 -12.25
N VAL A 28 -24.20 -9.67 -12.85
CA VAL A 28 -24.09 -9.81 -14.32
C VAL A 28 -24.79 -11.06 -14.85
N ILE A 29 -25.23 -11.97 -13.98
CA ILE A 29 -25.98 -13.16 -14.37
C ILE A 29 -27.44 -12.73 -14.52
N ASN A 30 -27.99 -12.95 -15.67
CA ASN A 30 -29.40 -12.91 -16.00
C ASN A 30 -29.76 -14.22 -16.68
N ASP A 31 -31.07 -14.46 -16.89
CA ASP A 31 -31.56 -15.71 -17.46
C ASP A 31 -30.83 -16.11 -18.75
N PRO A 32 -30.66 -15.26 -19.77
CA PRO A 32 -29.95 -15.61 -21.00
C PRO A 32 -28.48 -16.04 -20.77
N ILE A 33 -27.77 -15.35 -19.85
CA ILE A 33 -26.37 -15.72 -19.53
C ILE A 33 -26.31 -17.01 -18.74
N SER A 34 -27.26 -17.23 -17.83
CA SER A 34 -27.36 -18.46 -17.04
C SER A 34 -27.67 -19.65 -17.92
N GLU A 35 -28.69 -19.56 -18.79
CA GLU A 35 -29.04 -20.61 -19.72
C GLU A 35 -27.86 -20.96 -20.64
N ARG A 36 -27.19 -19.97 -21.18
CA ARG A 36 -26.01 -20.20 -22.00
C ARG A 36 -24.86 -20.86 -21.24
N ALA A 37 -24.66 -20.49 -20.00
CA ALA A 37 -23.66 -21.12 -19.13
C ALA A 37 -24.00 -22.59 -18.83
N LYS A 38 -25.29 -22.91 -18.65
CA LYS A 38 -25.81 -24.24 -18.48
C LYS A 38 -25.60 -25.13 -19.76
N GLU A 39 -25.94 -24.63 -20.93
CA GLU A 39 -25.68 -25.30 -22.20
C GLU A 39 -24.20 -25.66 -22.38
N ILE A 40 -23.29 -24.72 -22.01
CA ILE A 40 -21.85 -25.00 -22.09
C ILE A 40 -21.47 -26.13 -21.10
N TRP A 41 -22.08 -26.15 -19.91
CA TRP A 41 -21.87 -27.22 -18.93
C TRP A 41 -22.31 -28.56 -19.49
N GLU A 42 -23.55 -28.66 -19.99
CA GLU A 42 -24.16 -29.85 -20.55
C GLU A 42 -23.37 -30.38 -21.74
N TYR A 43 -22.74 -29.51 -22.51
CA TYR A 43 -21.88 -29.94 -23.65
C TYR A 43 -20.53 -30.54 -23.18
N ILE A 44 -19.97 -30.06 -22.07
CA ILE A 44 -18.62 -30.47 -21.61
C ILE A 44 -18.71 -31.65 -20.63
N ALA A 45 -19.68 -31.63 -19.72
CA ALA A 45 -19.82 -32.56 -18.59
C ALA A 45 -19.79 -34.04 -18.97
N PRO A 46 -20.45 -34.50 -20.06
CA PRO A 46 -20.43 -35.91 -20.42
C PRO A 46 -19.04 -36.47 -20.71
N ARG A 47 -18.12 -35.64 -21.24
CA ARG A 47 -16.73 -36.05 -21.52
C ARG A 47 -15.93 -36.42 -20.27
N TYR A 48 -16.41 -35.95 -19.08
CA TYR A 48 -15.81 -36.20 -17.78
C TYR A 48 -16.61 -37.17 -16.92
N GLY A 49 -17.67 -37.81 -17.50
CA GLY A 49 -18.56 -38.70 -16.76
C GLY A 49 -19.38 -37.94 -15.68
N ILE A 50 -19.76 -36.71 -15.98
CA ILE A 50 -20.53 -35.85 -15.09
C ILE A 50 -21.95 -35.69 -15.63
N VAL A 51 -22.95 -35.86 -14.78
CA VAL A 51 -24.38 -35.68 -15.06
C VAL A 51 -24.89 -34.50 -14.27
N LEU A 52 -25.47 -33.52 -14.95
CA LEU A 52 -26.11 -32.36 -14.31
C LEU A 52 -27.46 -32.80 -13.71
N GLU A 53 -27.70 -32.46 -12.45
CA GLU A 53 -28.97 -32.74 -11.77
C GLU A 53 -29.79 -31.45 -11.60
N GLU A 54 -29.18 -30.40 -11.04
CA GLU A 54 -29.84 -29.11 -10.81
C GLU A 54 -28.96 -27.95 -11.18
N TRP A 55 -29.61 -26.91 -11.72
CA TRP A 55 -28.98 -25.65 -12.07
C TRP A 55 -29.87 -24.48 -11.64
N ASN A 56 -29.41 -23.73 -10.64
CA ASN A 56 -30.09 -22.56 -10.12
C ASN A 56 -29.14 -21.36 -10.13
N HIS A 57 -29.65 -20.17 -10.36
CA HIS A 57 -28.80 -18.99 -10.33
C HIS A 57 -29.45 -17.81 -9.60
N ASP A 58 -28.62 -16.96 -9.08
CA ASP A 58 -28.93 -15.59 -8.67
C ASP A 58 -28.13 -14.62 -9.55
N ILE A 59 -28.34 -13.34 -9.36
CA ILE A 59 -27.70 -12.27 -10.15
C ILE A 59 -26.16 -12.26 -10.07
N ASP A 60 -25.56 -12.90 -9.06
CA ASP A 60 -24.11 -12.89 -8.83
C ASP A 60 -23.47 -14.29 -8.65
N HIS A 61 -24.28 -15.35 -8.64
CA HIS A 61 -23.77 -16.73 -8.49
C HIS A 61 -24.69 -17.78 -9.10
N VAL A 62 -24.14 -18.99 -9.29
CA VAL A 62 -24.84 -20.15 -9.80
C VAL A 62 -24.60 -21.32 -8.85
N HIS A 63 -25.66 -22.02 -8.49
CA HIS A 63 -25.66 -23.30 -7.78
C HIS A 63 -25.81 -24.43 -8.79
N VAL A 64 -24.90 -25.40 -8.74
CA VAL A 64 -24.93 -26.56 -9.63
C VAL A 64 -24.84 -27.82 -8.78
N MET A 65 -25.86 -28.66 -8.89
CA MET A 65 -25.81 -30.01 -8.35
C MET A 65 -25.58 -31.00 -9.47
N PHE A 66 -24.61 -31.88 -9.32
CA PHE A 66 -24.25 -32.86 -10.33
C PHE A 66 -23.73 -34.17 -9.73
N ARG A 67 -23.84 -35.24 -10.48
CA ARG A 67 -23.23 -36.52 -10.17
C ARG A 67 -21.94 -36.71 -10.95
N ALA A 68 -20.96 -37.39 -10.35
CA ALA A 68 -19.72 -37.74 -11.00
C ALA A 68 -19.23 -39.12 -10.58
N GLN A 69 -18.41 -39.73 -11.44
CA GLN A 69 -17.79 -41.05 -11.18
C GLN A 69 -16.62 -40.87 -10.18
N PRO A 70 -16.28 -41.93 -9.40
CA PRO A 70 -15.13 -41.89 -8.48
C PRO A 70 -13.80 -41.55 -9.15
N LYS A 71 -13.63 -41.92 -10.41
CA LYS A 71 -12.42 -41.66 -11.23
C LYS A 71 -12.42 -40.25 -11.87
N THR A 72 -13.49 -39.47 -11.71
CA THR A 72 -13.61 -38.15 -12.34
C THR A 72 -12.63 -37.18 -11.74
N GLU A 73 -11.75 -36.59 -12.55
CA GLU A 73 -10.86 -35.55 -12.15
C GLU A 73 -11.58 -34.16 -12.14
N LEU A 74 -12.33 -33.88 -11.05
CA LEU A 74 -13.16 -32.69 -10.90
C LEU A 74 -12.40 -31.40 -11.17
N SER A 75 -11.15 -31.30 -10.75
CA SER A 75 -10.32 -30.11 -10.99
C SER A 75 -10.07 -29.86 -12.49
N LYS A 76 -9.83 -30.91 -13.28
CA LYS A 76 -9.67 -30.81 -14.74
C LYS A 76 -10.96 -30.35 -15.39
N PHE A 77 -12.08 -30.99 -15.02
CA PHE A 77 -13.40 -30.59 -15.51
C PHE A 77 -13.73 -29.13 -15.22
N ILE A 78 -13.59 -28.71 -13.94
CA ILE A 78 -13.89 -27.32 -13.53
C ILE A 78 -13.01 -26.32 -14.30
N ASN A 79 -11.74 -26.63 -14.52
CA ASN A 79 -10.85 -25.77 -15.30
C ASN A 79 -11.23 -25.73 -16.80
N ALA A 80 -11.62 -26.84 -17.37
CA ALA A 80 -12.11 -26.91 -18.75
C ALA A 80 -13.40 -26.08 -18.90
N TYR A 81 -14.35 -26.27 -18.02
CA TYR A 81 -15.60 -25.53 -18.01
C TYR A 81 -15.36 -24.01 -17.83
N LYS A 82 -14.54 -23.59 -16.84
CA LYS A 82 -14.19 -22.17 -16.64
C LYS A 82 -13.55 -21.54 -17.87
N SER A 83 -12.68 -22.29 -18.55
CA SER A 83 -12.02 -21.82 -19.77
C SER A 83 -13.01 -21.64 -20.92
N ALA A 84 -13.84 -22.65 -21.16
CA ALA A 84 -14.83 -22.65 -22.25
C ALA A 84 -15.92 -21.61 -22.02
N SER A 85 -16.53 -21.58 -20.83
CA SER A 85 -17.59 -20.62 -20.49
C SER A 85 -17.08 -19.19 -20.55
N SER A 86 -15.90 -18.90 -20.02
CA SER A 86 -15.31 -17.55 -20.13
C SER A 86 -15.06 -17.12 -21.57
N ARG A 87 -14.62 -18.04 -22.44
CA ARG A 87 -14.35 -17.74 -23.86
C ARG A 87 -15.64 -17.52 -24.65
N LEU A 88 -16.62 -18.43 -24.51
CA LEU A 88 -17.86 -18.41 -25.26
C LEU A 88 -18.77 -17.26 -24.82
N LEU A 89 -18.99 -17.09 -23.52
CA LEU A 89 -19.78 -15.97 -23.00
C LEU A 89 -19.19 -14.62 -23.39
N LYS A 90 -17.88 -14.46 -23.36
CA LYS A 90 -17.25 -13.22 -23.83
C LYS A 90 -17.36 -13.00 -25.33
N LYS A 91 -17.54 -14.03 -26.12
CA LYS A 91 -17.80 -13.90 -27.57
C LYS A 91 -19.22 -13.41 -27.82
N GLU A 92 -20.19 -13.95 -27.11
CA GLU A 92 -21.61 -13.67 -27.27
C GLU A 92 -22.05 -12.38 -26.54
N TYR A 93 -21.40 -12.06 -25.40
CA TYR A 93 -21.66 -10.86 -24.60
C TYR A 93 -20.43 -9.93 -24.57
N PRO A 94 -20.27 -9.02 -25.54
CA PRO A 94 -19.07 -8.20 -25.70
C PRO A 94 -18.73 -7.34 -24.49
N PHE A 95 -19.70 -6.89 -23.69
CA PHE A 95 -19.48 -6.10 -22.48
C PHE A 95 -18.61 -6.82 -21.43
N LEU A 96 -18.60 -8.17 -21.44
CA LEU A 96 -17.72 -8.96 -20.57
C LEU A 96 -16.24 -8.85 -20.96
N ARG A 97 -15.93 -8.31 -22.14
CA ARG A 97 -14.55 -8.06 -22.61
C ARG A 97 -14.01 -6.67 -22.25
N GLU A 98 -14.85 -5.79 -21.74
CA GLU A 98 -14.42 -4.41 -21.38
C GLU A 98 -13.42 -4.38 -20.24
N ILE A 99 -13.40 -5.40 -19.41
CA ILE A 99 -12.54 -5.47 -18.23
C ILE A 99 -11.23 -6.20 -18.56
N ASP A 100 -10.11 -5.62 -18.11
CA ASP A 100 -8.80 -6.25 -18.20
C ASP A 100 -8.72 -7.51 -17.32
N SER A 101 -8.51 -8.68 -17.96
CA SER A 101 -8.42 -9.97 -17.28
C SER A 101 -7.24 -10.07 -16.33
N LEU A 102 -6.10 -9.41 -16.64
CA LEU A 102 -4.93 -9.38 -15.78
C LEU A 102 -5.17 -8.52 -14.52
N ALA A 103 -5.92 -7.44 -14.66
CA ALA A 103 -6.37 -6.68 -13.50
C ALA A 103 -7.24 -7.51 -12.55
N LEU A 104 -8.10 -8.36 -13.11
CA LEU A 104 -8.91 -9.29 -12.33
C LEU A 104 -8.07 -10.37 -11.65
N ALA A 105 -7.06 -10.93 -12.34
CA ALA A 105 -6.14 -11.91 -11.75
C ALA A 105 -5.34 -11.30 -10.57
N ASN A 106 -4.89 -10.06 -10.70
CA ASN A 106 -4.18 -9.37 -9.61
C ASN A 106 -4.99 -9.24 -8.32
N VAL A 107 -6.30 -9.09 -8.41
CA VAL A 107 -7.13 -9.03 -7.18
C VAL A 107 -7.15 -10.36 -6.46
N GLN A 108 -7.16 -11.48 -7.18
CA GLN A 108 -7.02 -12.81 -6.56
C GLN A 108 -5.67 -12.94 -5.85
N LEU A 109 -4.57 -12.57 -6.53
CA LEU A 109 -3.24 -12.58 -5.93
C LEU A 109 -3.14 -11.69 -4.68
N HIS A 110 -3.79 -10.53 -4.69
CA HIS A 110 -3.85 -9.64 -3.52
C HIS A 110 -4.62 -10.27 -2.35
N LEU A 111 -5.70 -11.00 -2.63
CA LEU A 111 -6.47 -11.71 -1.61
C LEU A 111 -5.64 -12.84 -1.01
N GLU A 112 -5.00 -13.66 -1.84
CA GLU A 112 -4.11 -14.73 -1.38
C GLU A 112 -2.96 -14.18 -0.52
N LYS A 113 -2.35 -13.07 -0.94
CA LYS A 113 -1.32 -12.39 -0.15
C LYS A 113 -1.84 -11.87 1.18
N ALA A 114 -3.06 -11.35 1.23
CA ALA A 114 -3.68 -10.86 2.45
C ALA A 114 -3.90 -12.00 3.45
N TYR A 115 -4.40 -13.16 3.00
CA TYR A 115 -4.54 -14.35 3.84
C TYR A 115 -3.18 -14.92 4.28
N LYS A 116 -2.20 -15.02 3.37
CA LYS A 116 -0.84 -15.45 3.73
C LYS A 116 -0.23 -14.55 4.82
N ASN A 117 -0.44 -13.24 4.74
CA ASN A 117 0.04 -12.32 5.77
C ASN A 117 -0.70 -12.52 7.11
N PHE A 118 -2.00 -12.71 7.08
CA PHE A 118 -2.80 -13.00 8.28
C PHE A 118 -2.35 -14.28 8.99
N PHE A 119 -2.11 -15.37 8.25
CA PHE A 119 -1.64 -16.63 8.83
C PHE A 119 -0.17 -16.58 9.29
N ARG A 120 0.65 -15.72 8.69
CA ARG A 120 2.07 -15.57 9.05
C ARG A 120 2.29 -14.73 10.31
N ASP A 121 1.51 -13.67 10.49
CA ASP A 121 1.68 -12.72 11.57
C ASP A 121 0.33 -12.48 12.28
N PRO A 122 0.19 -12.98 13.53
CA PRO A 122 -1.05 -12.81 14.31
C PRO A 122 -1.45 -11.35 14.57
N LYS A 123 -0.49 -10.40 14.44
CA LYS A 123 -0.76 -8.96 14.59
C LYS A 123 -1.45 -8.36 13.36
N VAL A 124 -1.41 -9.06 12.22
CA VAL A 124 -2.14 -8.68 11.02
C VAL A 124 -3.58 -9.15 11.17
N GLY A 125 -4.53 -8.24 11.28
CA GLY A 125 -5.94 -8.58 11.40
C GLY A 125 -6.49 -9.35 10.19
N PHE A 126 -7.66 -9.97 10.35
CA PHE A 126 -8.35 -10.70 9.29
C PHE A 126 -8.58 -9.78 8.07
N PRO A 127 -8.40 -10.29 6.83
CA PRO A 127 -8.61 -9.51 5.61
C PRO A 127 -10.02 -8.91 5.54
N CYS A 128 -10.11 -7.59 5.53
CA CYS A 128 -11.39 -6.89 5.46
C CYS A 128 -11.81 -6.63 4.02
N PHE A 129 -13.11 -6.77 3.74
CA PHE A 129 -13.68 -6.47 2.44
C PHE A 129 -13.54 -4.98 2.09
N LYS A 130 -12.97 -4.68 0.93
CA LYS A 130 -12.82 -3.31 0.44
C LYS A 130 -14.12 -2.80 -0.18
N SER A 131 -14.85 -1.99 0.55
CA SER A 131 -16.07 -1.37 0.02
C SER A 131 -15.76 -0.24 -0.99
N LYS A 132 -16.67 0.02 -1.91
CA LYS A 132 -16.59 1.11 -2.90
C LYS A 132 -16.45 2.49 -2.24
N HIS A 133 -17.00 2.67 -1.05
CA HIS A 133 -17.05 3.97 -0.37
C HIS A 133 -15.80 4.30 0.44
N HIS A 134 -15.11 3.27 0.94
CA HIS A 134 -13.98 3.44 1.86
C HIS A 134 -12.63 3.04 1.26
N SER A 135 -12.62 2.50 0.05
CA SER A 135 -11.39 2.04 -0.60
C SER A 135 -10.86 3.03 -1.62
N LYS A 136 -9.53 3.05 -1.78
CA LYS A 136 -8.88 3.79 -2.87
C LYS A 136 -9.28 3.15 -4.21
N ASN A 137 -9.78 3.95 -5.14
CA ASN A 137 -10.10 3.51 -6.48
C ASN A 137 -8.80 3.24 -7.24
N SER A 138 -8.39 1.97 -7.30
CA SER A 138 -7.18 1.57 -8.03
C SER A 138 -7.30 0.14 -8.52
N TYR A 139 -6.60 -0.14 -9.63
CA TYR A 139 -6.39 -1.50 -10.12
C TYR A 139 -4.95 -1.67 -10.58
N THR A 140 -4.44 -2.90 -10.52
CA THR A 140 -3.10 -3.25 -11.01
C THR A 140 -3.23 -4.22 -12.17
N THR A 141 -2.46 -4.01 -13.22
CA THR A 141 -2.33 -4.91 -14.36
C THR A 141 -0.87 -5.26 -14.61
N ASN A 142 -0.60 -6.50 -14.97
CA ASN A 142 0.75 -7.00 -15.21
C ASN A 142 1.15 -6.87 -16.66
N VAL A 143 2.45 -6.76 -16.90
CA VAL A 143 3.01 -6.83 -18.26
C VAL A 143 3.08 -8.29 -18.69
N VAL A 144 2.42 -8.59 -19.78
CA VAL A 144 2.44 -9.92 -20.43
C VAL A 144 2.44 -9.69 -21.94
N ASN A 145 3.41 -10.27 -22.64
CA ASN A 145 3.52 -10.22 -24.12
C ASN A 145 3.38 -8.81 -24.71
N GLY A 146 3.99 -7.79 -24.07
CA GLY A 146 3.98 -6.41 -24.58
C GLY A 146 2.61 -5.73 -24.58
N ASN A 147 1.68 -6.16 -23.73
CA ASN A 147 0.34 -5.56 -23.59
C ASN A 147 0.37 -4.14 -23.02
N ILE A 148 1.45 -3.73 -22.35
CA ILE A 148 1.67 -2.41 -21.78
C ILE A 148 2.93 -1.83 -22.43
N LEU A 149 2.82 -0.60 -22.96
CA LEU A 149 3.97 0.15 -23.49
C LEU A 149 3.99 1.53 -22.85
N VAL A 150 5.20 2.01 -22.55
CA VAL A 150 5.43 3.33 -21.93
C VAL A 150 6.33 4.14 -22.86
N GLU A 151 5.86 5.30 -23.25
CA GLU A 151 6.61 6.31 -24.00
C GLU A 151 6.68 7.61 -23.17
N ASP A 152 7.41 8.61 -23.62
CA ASP A 152 7.63 9.84 -22.84
C ASP A 152 6.36 10.56 -22.40
N LYS A 153 5.37 10.63 -23.28
CA LYS A 153 4.14 11.41 -23.05
C LYS A 153 2.89 10.57 -23.02
N ARG A 154 2.99 9.26 -23.21
CA ARG A 154 1.82 8.36 -23.27
C ARG A 154 2.11 6.96 -22.78
N ILE A 155 1.08 6.30 -22.30
CA ILE A 155 1.10 4.90 -21.89
C ILE A 155 -0.01 4.14 -22.61
N ARG A 156 0.29 2.95 -23.11
CA ARG A 156 -0.69 2.01 -23.62
C ARG A 156 -1.06 1.03 -22.52
N LEU A 157 -2.34 0.96 -22.20
CA LEU A 157 -2.88 0.03 -21.21
C LEU A 157 -3.89 -0.92 -21.87
N PRO A 158 -4.00 -2.16 -21.39
CA PRO A 158 -5.03 -3.09 -21.85
C PRO A 158 -6.41 -2.44 -21.77
N LYS A 159 -7.22 -2.60 -22.83
CA LYS A 159 -8.57 -2.04 -23.00
C LYS A 159 -8.66 -0.50 -23.13
N LEU A 160 -7.72 0.25 -22.58
CA LEU A 160 -7.76 1.72 -22.58
C LEU A 160 -6.96 2.35 -23.74
N LYS A 161 -6.24 1.52 -24.52
CA LYS A 161 -5.38 1.98 -25.61
C LYS A 161 -4.32 3.01 -25.11
N TRP A 162 -3.95 3.98 -25.95
CA TRP A 162 -2.99 5.02 -25.62
C TRP A 162 -3.63 6.14 -24.80
N ILE A 163 -3.02 6.48 -23.69
CA ILE A 163 -3.44 7.55 -22.77
C ILE A 163 -2.28 8.50 -22.60
N SER A 164 -2.53 9.80 -22.74
CA SER A 164 -1.53 10.83 -22.45
C SER A 164 -1.19 10.84 -20.97
N MET A 165 0.11 10.91 -20.65
CA MET A 165 0.59 11.03 -19.27
C MET A 165 1.76 11.99 -19.17
N LYS A 166 2.00 12.51 -17.98
CA LYS A 166 3.21 13.24 -17.64
C LYS A 166 4.16 12.29 -16.90
N LYS A 167 5.22 11.88 -17.58
CA LYS A 167 6.30 11.09 -17.00
C LYS A 167 7.15 11.98 -16.09
N HIS A 168 7.43 11.52 -14.88
CA HIS A 168 8.16 12.31 -13.88
C HIS A 168 9.58 11.80 -13.65
N ARG A 169 9.87 10.57 -14.06
CA ARG A 169 11.16 9.92 -13.82
C ARG A 169 11.40 8.88 -14.90
N GLU A 170 12.64 8.78 -15.36
CA GLU A 170 13.09 7.67 -16.17
C GLU A 170 13.44 6.45 -15.28
N PRO A 171 13.13 5.23 -15.72
CA PRO A 171 13.66 4.04 -15.07
C PRO A 171 15.18 3.99 -15.25
N ALA A 172 15.86 3.30 -14.34
CA ALA A 172 17.27 2.99 -14.53
C ALA A 172 17.47 2.07 -15.75
N GLU A 173 18.66 2.11 -16.35
CA GLU A 173 19.04 1.19 -17.42
C GLU A 173 18.92 -0.26 -16.94
N ASN A 174 18.55 -1.17 -17.85
CA ASN A 174 18.35 -2.59 -17.58
C ASN A 174 17.16 -2.94 -16.63
N CYS A 175 16.22 -2.03 -16.44
CA CYS A 175 15.00 -2.32 -15.67
C CYS A 175 13.85 -2.78 -16.57
N CYS A 176 13.17 -3.85 -16.18
CA CYS A 176 12.01 -4.40 -16.86
C CYS A 176 10.69 -3.97 -16.17
N LEU A 177 9.76 -3.41 -16.93
CA LEU A 177 8.43 -3.09 -16.42
C LEU A 177 7.65 -4.38 -16.10
N LYS A 178 7.19 -4.55 -14.87
CA LYS A 178 6.44 -5.74 -14.39
C LYS A 178 4.95 -5.50 -14.29
N SER A 179 4.56 -4.36 -13.77
CA SER A 179 3.13 -4.03 -13.59
C SER A 179 2.89 -2.54 -13.56
N VAL A 180 1.65 -2.17 -13.81
CA VAL A 180 1.15 -0.79 -13.68
C VAL A 180 -0.05 -0.77 -12.76
N THR A 181 0.00 0.10 -11.76
CA THR A 181 -1.15 0.38 -10.89
C THR A 181 -1.74 1.73 -11.26
N VAL A 182 -2.95 1.73 -11.79
CA VAL A 182 -3.71 2.95 -12.05
C VAL A 182 -4.56 3.28 -10.83
N SER A 183 -4.49 4.52 -10.37
CA SER A 183 -5.26 4.99 -9.22
C SER A 183 -5.92 6.33 -9.51
N MET A 184 -7.14 6.51 -8.97
CA MET A 184 -7.85 7.78 -9.00
C MET A 184 -7.85 8.42 -7.61
N GLU A 185 -7.37 9.65 -7.54
CA GLU A 185 -7.42 10.45 -6.33
C GLU A 185 -8.79 11.14 -6.15
N PRO A 186 -9.19 11.47 -4.92
CA PRO A 186 -10.46 12.18 -4.67
C PRO A 186 -10.57 13.54 -5.38
N SER A 187 -9.47 14.13 -5.80
CA SER A 187 -9.41 15.35 -6.62
C SER A 187 -9.88 15.14 -8.07
N GLY A 188 -10.05 13.87 -8.49
CA GLY A 188 -10.37 13.45 -9.85
C GLY A 188 -9.16 13.27 -10.76
N LYS A 189 -7.95 13.35 -10.23
CA LYS A 189 -6.71 13.07 -10.99
C LYS A 189 -6.42 11.58 -11.01
N TYR A 190 -5.86 11.11 -12.12
CA TYR A 190 -5.38 9.75 -12.29
C TYR A 190 -3.86 9.71 -12.21
N PHE A 191 -3.35 8.64 -11.62
CA PHE A 191 -1.92 8.36 -11.51
C PHE A 191 -1.65 6.93 -11.96
N ALA A 192 -0.57 6.74 -12.71
CA ALA A 192 -0.02 5.43 -13.03
C ALA A 192 1.28 5.24 -12.23
N SER A 193 1.31 4.23 -11.37
CA SER A 193 2.51 3.78 -10.67
C SER A 193 3.11 2.62 -11.43
N LEU A 194 4.29 2.79 -11.97
CA LEU A 194 5.02 1.82 -12.77
C LEU A 194 5.97 1.04 -11.86
N LEU A 195 5.82 -0.26 -11.80
CA LEU A 195 6.73 -1.15 -11.07
C LEU A 195 7.75 -1.71 -12.05
N TYR A 196 9.00 -1.32 -11.85
CA TYR A 196 10.14 -1.89 -12.57
C TYR A 196 10.88 -2.88 -11.67
N GLU A 197 11.37 -3.96 -12.25
CA GLU A 197 12.34 -4.87 -11.67
C GLU A 197 13.67 -4.63 -12.38
N GLY A 198 14.69 -4.28 -11.62
CA GLY A 198 16.07 -4.11 -12.09
C GLY A 198 16.96 -5.17 -11.46
N TYR A 199 18.04 -5.50 -12.12
CA TYR A 199 19.11 -6.20 -11.46
C TYR A 199 19.72 -5.23 -10.45
N SER A 200 19.56 -5.50 -9.16
CA SER A 200 20.25 -4.75 -8.12
C SER A 200 21.74 -4.89 -8.36
N CYS A 201 22.47 -3.79 -8.44
CA CYS A 201 23.86 -3.83 -8.06
C CYS A 201 23.88 -4.54 -6.69
N GLU A 202 24.69 -5.58 -6.59
CA GLU A 202 24.86 -6.38 -5.40
C GLU A 202 24.93 -5.46 -4.19
N ASN A 203 23.93 -5.55 -3.31
CA ASN A 203 24.09 -5.13 -1.96
C ASN A 203 25.18 -6.05 -1.40
N GLN A 204 26.42 -5.64 -1.57
CA GLN A 204 27.50 -6.24 -0.84
C GLN A 204 27.18 -6.01 0.63
N ALA A 205 26.69 -7.04 1.27
CA ALA A 205 26.82 -7.22 2.71
C ALA A 205 28.32 -7.46 2.97
N ALA A 206 29.16 -6.50 2.61
CA ALA A 206 30.51 -6.42 3.10
C ALA A 206 30.41 -6.03 4.57
N ASP A 207 31.22 -6.62 5.40
CA ASP A 207 31.45 -6.18 6.78
C ASP A 207 31.65 -4.66 6.74
N LYS A 208 30.63 -3.91 7.15
CA LYS A 208 30.67 -2.45 7.07
C LYS A 208 31.49 -1.96 8.26
N ASP A 209 32.70 -1.50 8.00
CA ASP A 209 33.44 -0.74 8.98
C ASP A 209 32.78 0.64 9.18
N TYR A 210 32.19 0.84 10.35
CA TYR A 210 31.55 2.10 10.74
C TYR A 210 32.47 3.05 11.49
N SER A 211 33.78 2.74 11.66
CA SER A 211 34.71 3.53 12.46
C SER A 211 34.82 4.98 12.00
N ASN A 212 34.72 5.23 10.68
CA ASN A 212 34.78 6.54 10.06
C ASN A 212 33.45 7.05 9.53
N ALA A 213 32.34 6.37 9.86
CA ALA A 213 31.02 6.73 9.32
C ALA A 213 30.52 8.08 9.87
N LYS A 214 29.99 8.92 8.99
CA LYS A 214 29.30 10.17 9.38
C LYS A 214 27.91 9.85 9.91
N ILE A 215 27.71 10.02 11.22
CA ILE A 215 26.45 9.70 11.91
C ILE A 215 25.71 11.00 12.24
N LEU A 216 24.43 11.07 11.84
CA LEU A 216 23.51 12.14 12.23
C LEU A 216 22.51 11.63 13.26
N GLY A 217 22.41 12.26 14.41
CA GLY A 217 21.35 12.05 15.40
C GLY A 217 20.16 12.97 15.14
N ILE A 218 18.96 12.44 15.25
CA ILE A 218 17.71 13.20 15.05
C ILE A 218 16.78 12.97 16.23
N ASP A 219 16.46 14.04 16.94
CA ASP A 219 15.41 14.08 17.97
C ASP A 219 14.11 14.63 17.39
N TYR A 220 12.97 14.06 17.81
CA TYR A 220 11.64 14.53 17.36
C TYR A 220 11.22 15.77 18.13
N ALA A 221 10.95 16.85 17.43
CA ALA A 221 10.49 18.10 18.01
C ALA A 221 9.05 18.43 17.58
N MET A 222 8.16 18.62 18.56
CA MET A 222 6.76 19.01 18.31
C MET A 222 6.65 20.33 17.55
N GLN A 223 7.50 21.29 17.84
CA GLN A 223 7.52 22.62 17.25
C GLN A 223 8.47 22.74 16.06
N GLY A 224 8.53 21.78 15.19
CA GLY A 224 9.38 21.94 14.02
C GLY A 224 9.77 20.67 13.32
N MET A 225 9.21 19.55 13.72
CA MET A 225 9.44 18.22 13.21
C MET A 225 10.65 17.51 13.81
N ALA A 226 11.85 18.08 13.73
CA ALA A 226 13.09 17.45 14.19
C ALA A 226 14.13 18.47 14.62
N VAL A 227 15.00 18.06 15.54
CA VAL A 227 16.25 18.74 15.89
C VAL A 227 17.40 17.77 15.55
N PHE A 228 18.46 18.29 14.96
CA PHE A 228 19.59 17.53 14.50
C PHE A 228 20.81 17.69 15.42
N SER A 229 21.64 16.68 15.52
CA SER A 229 22.90 16.75 16.27
C SER A 229 23.90 17.75 15.68
N GLU A 230 23.74 18.07 14.39
CA GLU A 230 24.52 19.06 13.65
C GLU A 230 23.59 20.17 13.10
N GLU A 231 24.18 21.29 12.67
CA GLU A 231 23.41 22.38 12.10
C GLU A 231 22.97 22.04 10.68
N ILE A 232 21.68 21.75 10.54
CA ILE A 232 21.04 21.53 9.25
C ILE A 232 19.96 22.61 9.06
N GLU A 233 20.18 23.47 8.09
CA GLU A 233 19.16 24.45 7.70
C GLU A 233 17.97 23.74 7.05
N PHE A 234 16.79 23.89 7.64
CA PHE A 234 15.54 23.48 7.02
C PHE A 234 14.39 24.42 7.44
N GLU A 235 13.48 24.66 6.51
CA GLU A 235 12.29 25.43 6.82
C GLU A 235 11.28 24.60 7.62
N LYS A 236 10.70 25.20 8.66
CA LYS A 236 9.56 24.61 9.38
C LYS A 236 8.36 24.50 8.44
N ALA A 237 7.85 23.30 8.26
CA ALA A 237 6.85 22.98 7.24
C ALA A 237 5.54 23.78 7.41
N GLY A 238 4.75 23.56 8.45
CA GLY A 238 3.50 24.28 8.74
C GLY A 238 2.51 24.37 7.57
N PHE A 239 2.55 23.44 6.61
CA PHE A 239 1.75 23.55 5.38
C PHE A 239 0.25 23.46 5.62
N PHE A 240 -0.18 22.69 6.62
CA PHE A 240 -1.57 22.61 7.00
C PHE A 240 -2.02 23.96 7.57
N ARG A 241 -1.30 24.52 8.51
CA ARG A 241 -1.63 25.81 9.15
C ARG A 241 -1.68 26.95 8.14
N LYS A 242 -0.74 27.00 7.19
CA LYS A 242 -0.72 28.00 6.09
C LYS A 242 -1.97 27.89 5.19
N ASN A 243 -2.57 26.73 5.05
CA ASN A 243 -3.73 26.49 4.19
C ASN A 243 -5.06 26.30 4.97
N GLU A 244 -5.06 26.30 6.29
CA GLU A 244 -6.20 25.97 7.17
C GLU A 244 -7.42 26.88 6.92
N LYS A 245 -7.21 28.19 6.82
CA LYS A 245 -8.28 29.16 6.54
C LYS A 245 -8.97 28.87 5.19
N ARG A 246 -8.20 28.54 4.17
CA ARG A 246 -8.73 28.18 2.84
C ARG A 246 -9.51 26.86 2.89
N LEU A 247 -8.95 25.85 3.52
CA LEU A 247 -9.59 24.54 3.67
C LEU A 247 -10.93 24.67 4.43
N ALA A 248 -10.94 25.37 5.56
CA ALA A 248 -12.16 25.60 6.35
C ALA A 248 -13.25 26.34 5.55
N ARG A 249 -12.86 27.32 4.71
CA ARG A 249 -13.80 28.00 3.82
C ARG A 249 -14.45 27.05 2.81
N GLU A 250 -13.65 26.19 2.17
CA GLU A 250 -14.16 25.23 1.18
C GLU A 250 -15.00 24.12 1.85
N GLN A 251 -14.66 23.71 3.07
CA GLN A 251 -15.45 22.76 3.86
C GLN A 251 -16.80 23.35 4.28
N ARG A 252 -16.86 24.60 4.72
CA ARG A 252 -18.13 25.29 5.03
C ARG A 252 -19.03 25.41 3.82
N LYS A 253 -18.48 25.66 2.62
CA LYS A 253 -19.25 25.62 1.37
C LYS A 253 -19.80 24.23 1.08
N LEU A 254 -19.01 23.18 1.32
CA LEU A 254 -19.42 21.78 1.12
C LEU A 254 -20.57 21.40 2.06
N SER A 255 -20.51 21.80 3.33
CA SER A 255 -21.57 21.48 4.30
C SER A 255 -22.94 22.10 3.97
N ARG A 256 -22.95 23.19 3.19
CA ARG A 256 -24.18 23.88 2.72
C ARG A 256 -24.74 23.23 1.44
N CYS A 257 -24.03 22.34 0.78
CA CYS A 257 -24.51 21.68 -0.43
C CYS A 257 -25.40 20.48 -0.08
N VAL A 258 -26.46 20.26 -0.85
CA VAL A 258 -27.31 19.07 -0.75
C VAL A 258 -26.47 17.83 -1.12
N LYS A 259 -26.40 16.85 -0.23
CA LYS A 259 -25.65 15.59 -0.44
C LYS A 259 -26.15 14.90 -1.72
N GLY A 260 -25.23 14.46 -2.55
CA GLY A 260 -25.52 13.78 -3.82
C GLY A 260 -25.78 14.72 -5.00
N SER A 261 -25.99 16.02 -4.79
CA SER A 261 -26.17 16.96 -5.88
C SER A 261 -24.89 17.17 -6.71
N HIS A 262 -25.04 17.64 -7.95
CA HIS A 262 -23.90 17.99 -8.81
C HIS A 262 -22.98 19.05 -8.15
N ASN A 263 -23.57 20.05 -7.47
CA ASN A 263 -22.83 21.07 -6.74
C ASN A 263 -22.05 20.46 -5.57
N TYR A 264 -22.62 19.50 -4.84
CA TYR A 264 -21.92 18.77 -3.78
C TYR A 264 -20.69 18.03 -4.33
N VAL A 265 -20.84 17.29 -5.41
CA VAL A 265 -19.74 16.54 -6.06
C VAL A 265 -18.62 17.49 -6.52
N ARG A 266 -19.00 18.62 -7.15
CA ARG A 266 -18.05 19.66 -7.58
C ARG A 266 -17.29 20.28 -6.41
N GLN A 267 -18.00 20.59 -5.32
CA GLN A 267 -17.41 21.19 -4.14
C GLN A 267 -16.52 20.20 -3.36
N LYS A 268 -16.93 18.92 -3.27
CA LYS A 268 -16.12 17.83 -2.71
C LYS A 268 -14.76 17.70 -3.41
N LYS A 269 -14.73 17.83 -4.75
CA LYS A 269 -13.46 17.84 -5.52
C LYS A 269 -12.59 19.05 -5.16
N LYS A 270 -13.16 20.23 -4.88
CA LYS A 270 -12.39 21.42 -4.45
C LYS A 270 -11.75 21.22 -3.08
N VAL A 271 -12.49 20.67 -2.12
CA VAL A 271 -11.94 20.29 -0.80
C VAL A 271 -10.81 19.27 -0.96
N ALA A 272 -11.02 18.23 -1.77
CA ALA A 272 -9.99 17.22 -2.05
C ALA A 272 -8.72 17.83 -2.66
N ARG A 273 -8.83 18.80 -3.56
CA ARG A 273 -7.69 19.53 -4.13
C ARG A 273 -6.93 20.36 -3.09
N CYS A 274 -7.60 20.91 -2.08
CA CYS A 274 -6.93 21.59 -0.98
C CYS A 274 -6.09 20.60 -0.15
N HIS A 275 -6.65 19.46 0.20
CA HIS A 275 -5.91 18.39 0.91
C HIS A 275 -4.76 17.85 0.07
N GLU A 276 -4.97 17.64 -1.24
CA GLU A 276 -3.92 17.20 -2.16
C GLU A 276 -2.74 18.19 -2.19
N LYS A 277 -3.02 19.50 -2.27
CA LYS A 277 -1.98 20.55 -2.26
C LYS A 277 -1.14 20.46 -0.97
N ILE A 278 -1.80 20.42 0.20
CA ILE A 278 -1.11 20.34 1.51
C ILE A 278 -0.23 19.08 1.58
N ARG A 279 -0.79 17.93 1.18
CA ARG A 279 -0.07 16.65 1.14
C ARG A 279 1.15 16.71 0.23
N ASN A 280 1.00 17.27 -0.97
CA ASN A 280 2.08 17.32 -1.96
C ASN A 280 3.18 18.29 -1.53
N GLN A 281 2.85 19.46 -0.96
CA GLN A 281 3.83 20.40 -0.42
C GLN A 281 4.65 19.77 0.71
N ARG A 282 3.97 19.09 1.65
CA ARG A 282 4.65 18.37 2.74
C ARG A 282 5.56 17.28 2.18
N ARG A 283 5.06 16.47 1.26
CA ARG A 283 5.81 15.38 0.67
C ARG A 283 7.05 15.85 -0.08
N ASP A 284 6.93 16.91 -0.88
CA ASP A 284 8.05 17.50 -1.61
C ASP A 284 9.14 18.00 -0.67
N HIS A 285 8.72 18.74 0.38
CA HIS A 285 9.63 19.24 1.40
C HIS A 285 10.40 18.11 2.12
N LEU A 286 9.68 17.08 2.58
CA LEU A 286 10.30 15.93 3.24
C LEU A 286 11.19 15.12 2.30
N HIS A 287 10.84 15.02 1.03
CA HIS A 287 11.68 14.37 0.04
C HIS A 287 13.00 15.12 -0.16
N LYS A 288 12.97 16.45 -0.27
CA LYS A 288 14.16 17.28 -0.44
C LYS A 288 15.07 17.18 0.78
N LEU A 289 14.50 17.30 1.99
CA LEU A 289 15.26 17.18 3.24
C LEU A 289 15.89 15.80 3.38
N SER A 290 15.11 14.73 3.19
CA SER A 290 15.62 13.37 3.31
C SER A 290 16.66 13.00 2.24
N CYS A 291 16.58 13.53 1.01
CA CYS A 291 17.64 13.38 0.02
C CYS A 291 18.94 14.01 0.52
N ARG A 292 18.90 15.29 0.92
CA ARG A 292 20.07 16.01 1.40
C ARG A 292 20.76 15.29 2.56
N ILE A 293 19.98 14.80 3.55
CA ILE A 293 20.54 14.05 4.68
C ILE A 293 21.18 12.74 4.24
N THR A 294 20.51 11.96 3.41
CA THR A 294 21.05 10.67 2.95
C THR A 294 22.20 10.81 1.96
N ASP A 295 22.40 11.99 1.36
CA ASP A 295 23.59 12.29 0.56
C ASP A 295 24.81 12.59 1.44
N GLN A 296 24.61 13.28 2.56
CA GLN A 296 25.68 13.80 3.41
C GLN A 296 26.14 12.84 4.51
N TYR A 297 25.23 11.97 5.01
CA TYR A 297 25.49 11.07 6.15
C TYR A 297 25.40 9.61 5.73
N ASP A 298 26.18 8.77 6.37
CA ASP A 298 26.22 7.34 6.13
C ASP A 298 25.26 6.59 7.04
N ILE A 299 25.08 7.11 8.25
CA ILE A 299 24.17 6.57 9.25
C ILE A 299 23.29 7.69 9.79
N VAL A 300 22.00 7.40 9.92
CA VAL A 300 21.05 8.29 10.58
C VAL A 300 20.46 7.58 11.78
N ALA A 301 20.58 8.19 12.95
CA ALA A 301 20.05 7.68 14.20
C ALA A 301 18.76 8.42 14.58
N VAL A 302 17.70 7.68 14.90
CA VAL A 302 16.42 8.22 15.31
C VAL A 302 15.90 7.48 16.55
N GLU A 303 15.11 8.14 17.37
CA GLU A 303 14.39 7.49 18.46
C GLU A 303 13.20 6.66 17.93
N ASP A 304 12.95 5.48 18.50
CA ASP A 304 11.80 4.62 18.12
C ASP A 304 10.52 5.08 18.80
N ILE A 305 9.94 6.17 18.28
CA ILE A 305 8.73 6.79 18.81
C ILE A 305 7.49 6.15 18.19
N ASP A 306 6.51 5.79 19.02
CA ASP A 306 5.16 5.45 18.57
C ASP A 306 4.34 6.71 18.26
N MET A 307 4.39 7.14 17.00
CA MET A 307 3.69 8.33 16.51
C MET A 307 2.16 8.22 16.65
N LYS A 308 1.61 7.01 16.65
CA LYS A 308 0.17 6.78 16.79
C LYS A 308 -0.27 7.03 18.23
N ALA A 309 0.44 6.46 19.19
CA ALA A 309 0.20 6.70 20.60
C ALA A 309 0.36 8.19 20.95
N MET A 310 1.42 8.84 20.47
CA MET A 310 1.66 10.27 20.68
C MET A 310 0.53 11.15 20.11
N SER A 311 0.01 10.81 18.93
CA SER A 311 -1.10 11.55 18.30
C SER A 311 -2.40 11.44 19.11
N GLN A 312 -2.64 10.31 19.76
CA GLN A 312 -3.86 10.01 20.50
C GLN A 312 -3.83 10.55 21.94
N CYS A 313 -2.72 10.33 22.65
CA CYS A 313 -2.64 10.60 24.10
C CYS A 313 -2.57 12.08 24.47
N LEU A 314 -2.04 12.96 23.59
CA LEU A 314 -1.71 14.34 23.93
C LEU A 314 -2.49 15.38 23.11
N HIS A 315 -3.53 14.99 22.39
CA HIS A 315 -4.29 15.85 21.47
C HIS A 315 -3.45 16.61 20.42
N PHE A 316 -2.20 16.16 20.19
CA PHE A 316 -1.27 16.77 19.25
C PHE A 316 -1.46 16.33 17.79
N GLY A 317 -2.56 15.65 17.48
CA GLY A 317 -2.83 15.08 16.16
C GLY A 317 -2.62 16.05 15.00
N LYS A 318 -2.99 17.31 15.14
CA LYS A 318 -2.74 18.33 14.11
C LYS A 318 -1.26 18.59 13.88
N SER A 319 -0.47 18.73 14.93
CA SER A 319 0.99 19.01 14.85
C SER A 319 1.74 17.77 14.34
N VAL A 320 1.43 16.59 14.85
CA VAL A 320 2.01 15.32 14.39
C VAL A 320 1.73 15.08 12.90
N GLN A 321 0.49 15.34 12.46
CA GLN A 321 0.12 15.25 11.05
C GLN A 321 0.78 16.32 10.18
N ASP A 322 0.90 17.56 10.68
CA ASP A 322 1.50 18.63 9.89
C ASP A 322 3.01 18.45 9.75
N ASN A 323 3.68 18.00 10.79
CA ASN A 323 5.12 17.72 10.78
C ASN A 323 5.46 16.54 9.86
N GLY A 324 4.64 15.48 9.85
CA GLY A 324 4.86 14.31 8.98
C GLY A 324 6.11 13.50 9.31
N TYR A 325 6.55 13.48 10.58
CA TYR A 325 7.76 12.79 11.02
C TYR A 325 7.79 11.30 10.66
N GLY A 326 6.68 10.57 10.84
CA GLY A 326 6.60 9.16 10.43
C GLY A 326 6.85 8.97 8.92
N MET A 327 6.37 9.90 8.08
CA MET A 327 6.66 9.90 6.65
C MET A 327 8.14 10.19 6.38
N PHE A 328 8.73 11.13 7.11
CA PHE A 328 10.13 11.49 7.01
C PHE A 328 11.04 10.31 7.40
N ARG A 329 10.77 9.65 8.54
CA ARG A 329 11.49 8.44 8.97
C ARG A 329 11.45 7.34 7.91
N ASN A 330 10.28 7.07 7.32
CA ASN A 330 10.18 6.10 6.25
C ASN A 330 10.97 6.50 5.00
N MET A 331 11.01 7.82 4.68
CA MET A 331 11.81 8.32 3.55
C MET A 331 13.31 8.19 3.79
N LEU A 332 13.79 8.39 5.01
CA LEU A 332 15.16 8.13 5.39
C LEU A 332 15.50 6.65 5.27
N ASP A 333 14.66 5.78 5.83
CA ASP A 333 14.85 4.33 5.87
C ASP A 333 15.11 3.75 4.46
N TYR A 334 14.15 3.90 3.54
CA TYR A 334 14.32 3.33 2.20
C TYR A 334 15.41 4.01 1.36
N LYS A 335 15.66 5.32 1.56
CA LYS A 335 16.71 6.02 0.80
C LYS A 335 18.11 5.65 1.27
N LEU A 336 18.31 5.48 2.58
CA LEU A 336 19.55 4.97 3.14
C LEU A 336 19.80 3.55 2.63
N ALA A 337 18.79 2.66 2.72
CA ALA A 337 18.88 1.31 2.21
C ALA A 337 19.25 1.27 0.70
N TRP A 338 18.67 2.13 -0.14
CA TRP A 338 19.03 2.23 -1.56
C TRP A 338 20.48 2.66 -1.82
N LYS A 339 21.09 3.38 -0.85
CA LYS A 339 22.48 3.83 -0.93
C LYS A 339 23.46 2.91 -0.20
N GLY A 340 22.99 1.75 0.29
CA GLY A 340 23.79 0.87 1.13
C GLY A 340 24.15 1.45 2.50
N LYS A 341 23.44 2.48 2.94
CA LYS A 341 23.57 3.18 4.22
C LYS A 341 22.53 2.70 5.23
N GLU A 342 22.57 3.15 6.49
CA GLU A 342 21.78 2.56 7.56
C GLU A 342 20.98 3.58 8.37
N LEU A 343 19.75 3.18 8.79
CA LEU A 343 18.94 3.88 9.76
C LEU A 343 18.94 3.12 11.09
N VAL A 344 19.59 3.67 12.11
CA VAL A 344 19.63 3.10 13.46
C VAL A 344 18.48 3.63 14.28
N LYS A 345 17.72 2.73 14.93
CA LYS A 345 16.64 3.10 15.85
C LYS A 345 17.11 2.90 17.28
N VAL A 346 17.24 3.99 18.02
CA VAL A 346 17.56 3.99 19.44
C VAL A 346 16.29 3.69 20.23
N ASP A 347 16.43 2.88 21.27
CA ASP A 347 15.32 2.45 22.12
C ASP A 347 14.54 3.65 22.69
N ARG A 348 13.22 3.57 22.72
CA ARG A 348 12.33 4.62 23.22
C ARG A 348 12.50 4.97 24.69
N PHE A 349 13.07 4.09 25.48
CA PHE A 349 13.35 4.30 26.91
C PHE A 349 14.75 4.84 27.15
N PHE A 350 15.55 5.02 26.12
CA PHE A 350 16.85 5.67 26.23
C PHE A 350 16.67 7.12 26.71
N SER A 351 17.38 7.49 27.80
CA SER A 351 17.24 8.79 28.44
C SER A 351 17.93 9.92 27.66
N SER A 352 17.62 10.06 26.36
CA SER A 352 18.27 11.00 25.43
C SER A 352 18.29 12.44 25.95
N SER A 353 17.18 12.95 26.45
CA SER A 353 17.05 14.34 26.94
C SER A 353 17.61 14.55 28.35
N LYS A 354 17.70 13.49 29.20
CA LYS A 354 18.23 13.59 30.58
C LYS A 354 19.72 13.38 30.70
N LYS A 355 20.35 12.72 29.74
CA LYS A 355 21.80 12.43 29.70
C LYS A 355 22.56 13.66 29.22
N CYS A 356 23.69 13.95 29.84
CA CYS A 356 24.58 15.01 29.38
C CYS A 356 25.41 14.50 28.18
N SER A 357 25.37 15.21 27.07
CA SER A 357 26.12 14.87 25.87
C SER A 357 27.65 15.02 26.04
N LYS A 358 28.12 15.79 27.05
CA LYS A 358 29.54 16.01 27.31
C LYS A 358 30.13 15.01 28.30
N CYS A 359 29.48 14.76 29.45
CA CYS A 359 30.03 13.95 30.53
C CYS A 359 29.24 12.65 30.81
N GLY A 360 28.15 12.40 30.13
CA GLY A 360 27.33 11.18 30.29
C GLY A 360 26.46 11.14 31.57
N LYS A 361 26.57 12.11 32.51
CA LYS A 361 25.77 12.12 33.74
C LYS A 361 24.27 12.26 33.43
N ILE A 362 23.44 11.42 34.06
CA ILE A 362 21.99 11.42 33.89
C ILE A 362 21.34 12.24 35.01
N LYS A 363 20.50 13.20 34.65
CA LYS A 363 19.70 13.95 35.61
C LYS A 363 18.52 13.11 36.11
N LYS A 364 18.25 13.15 37.41
CA LYS A 364 17.08 12.48 38.00
C LYS A 364 15.79 13.12 37.51
N GLU A 365 15.73 14.44 37.49
CA GLU A 365 14.54 15.20 37.06
C GLU A 365 14.92 16.23 35.98
N LEU A 366 14.02 16.40 35.02
CA LEU A 366 14.07 17.43 33.98
C LEU A 366 12.65 17.82 33.63
N LYS A 367 12.24 19.05 33.92
CA LYS A 367 10.88 19.50 33.63
C LYS A 367 10.68 19.72 32.14
N LEU A 368 9.47 19.47 31.64
CA LEU A 368 9.14 19.67 30.22
C LEU A 368 9.26 21.14 29.77
N SER A 369 9.11 22.08 30.72
CA SER A 369 9.30 23.52 30.47
C SER A 369 10.76 23.94 30.30
N GLU A 370 11.71 23.14 30.79
CA GLU A 370 13.14 23.45 30.67
C GLU A 370 13.62 23.23 29.24
N ARG A 371 13.91 24.31 28.51
CA ARG A 371 14.40 24.25 27.13
C ARG A 371 15.91 24.24 27.03
N VAL A 372 16.59 24.74 28.06
CA VAL A 372 18.05 24.74 28.13
C VAL A 372 18.50 23.61 29.07
N TYR A 373 19.34 22.73 28.56
CA TYR A 373 19.99 21.70 29.36
C TYR A 373 21.24 22.27 30.03
N ARG A 374 21.32 22.15 31.35
CA ARG A 374 22.48 22.60 32.15
C ARG A 374 23.03 21.44 32.96
N CYS A 375 24.32 21.20 32.93
CA CYS A 375 24.99 20.13 33.67
C CYS A 375 26.04 20.70 34.65
N SER A 376 26.30 19.97 35.75
CA SER A 376 27.38 20.29 36.69
C SER A 376 28.79 20.29 36.09
N CYS A 377 28.97 19.68 34.90
CA CYS A 377 30.23 19.71 34.13
C CYS A 377 30.44 20.98 33.30
N GLY A 378 29.52 21.97 33.41
CA GLY A 378 29.56 23.23 32.66
C GLY A 378 28.92 23.12 31.26
N ASN A 379 28.29 21.99 30.89
CA ASN A 379 27.58 21.87 29.63
C ASN A 379 26.25 22.64 29.70
N GLU A 380 26.10 23.64 28.83
CA GLU A 380 24.86 24.38 28.65
C GLU A 380 24.51 24.47 27.18
N MET A 381 23.35 23.94 26.79
CA MET A 381 22.87 23.94 25.40
C MET A 381 21.35 23.72 25.31
N ASP A 382 20.78 23.89 24.11
CA ASP A 382 19.40 23.52 23.86
C ASP A 382 19.15 22.05 24.21
N ARG A 383 18.06 21.75 24.91
CA ARG A 383 17.74 20.41 25.42
C ARG A 383 17.51 19.40 24.29
N ASP A 384 16.83 19.81 23.24
CA ASP A 384 16.48 18.93 22.13
C ASP A 384 17.73 18.67 21.27
N ARG A 385 18.66 19.65 21.17
CA ARG A 385 19.99 19.45 20.57
C ARG A 385 20.88 18.49 21.40
N ASN A 386 20.85 18.63 22.72
CA ASN A 386 21.54 17.68 23.62
C ASN A 386 21.01 16.24 23.41
N ALA A 387 19.68 16.09 23.27
CA ALA A 387 19.07 14.80 23.00
C ALA A 387 19.49 14.23 21.64
N ALA A 388 19.52 15.02 20.59
CA ALA A 388 19.96 14.60 19.27
C ALA A 388 21.42 14.14 19.26
N ILE A 389 22.32 14.81 20.00
CA ILE A 389 23.70 14.39 20.17
C ILE A 389 23.77 13.03 20.90
N ASN A 390 22.99 12.87 21.99
CA ASN A 390 22.95 11.60 22.73
C ASN A 390 22.42 10.44 21.89
N ILE A 391 21.44 10.68 21.04
CA ILE A 391 20.92 9.68 20.07
C ILE A 391 22.04 9.27 19.10
N ARG A 392 22.81 10.23 18.60
CA ARG A 392 23.97 9.95 17.74
C ARG A 392 25.02 9.07 18.44
N GLU A 393 25.41 9.43 19.65
CA GLU A 393 26.44 8.69 20.38
C GLU A 393 25.97 7.29 20.82
N GLU A 394 24.68 7.14 21.14
CA GLU A 394 24.12 5.82 21.43
C GLU A 394 24.09 4.93 20.19
N ALA A 395 23.74 5.47 19.02
CA ALA A 395 23.84 4.73 17.77
C ALA A 395 25.27 4.31 17.46
N ARG A 396 26.27 5.18 17.72
CA ARG A 396 27.70 4.83 17.57
C ARG A 396 28.08 3.67 18.49
N ARG A 397 27.61 3.68 19.74
CA ARG A 397 27.83 2.59 20.71
C ARG A 397 27.19 1.28 20.23
N MET A 398 25.94 1.34 19.70
CA MET A 398 25.23 0.15 19.20
C MET A 398 25.90 -0.48 17.98
N LEU A 399 26.57 0.32 17.16
CA LEU A 399 27.26 -0.15 15.95
C LEU A 399 28.68 -0.67 16.25
N ALA A 400 29.25 -0.31 17.41
CA ALA A 400 30.55 -0.79 17.86
C ALA A 400 30.50 -2.06 18.74
N ALA A 401 29.26 -2.45 19.16
CA ALA A 401 29.01 -3.62 19.98
C ALA A 401 28.65 -4.85 19.14
#